data_a976b0b800b8f490989cd0f62c174390
#
_entry.id   a976b0b800b8f490989cd0f62c174390
#
_cell.length_a   1.000
_cell.length_b   1.000
_cell.length_c   1.000
_cell.angle_alpha   90.00
_cell.angle_beta   90.00
_cell.angle_gamma   90.00
#
_symmetry.space_group_name_H-M   'P 1'
#
loop_
_entity.id
_entity.type
_entity.pdbx_description
1 polymer ?
#
loop_
_entity_poly.entity_id
_entity_poly.type
_entity_poly.pdbx_seq_one_letter_code
_entity_poly.pdbx_strand_id
1 'polypeptide(L)'
;MASRGCPGSPPPPPPQAWVWPGKMLAMGALAGFWVLSLLTYGYLSWGRGLEEEEEGTIRAQAGDRLEPSTSAISQPHLIFILADDQGFRDVGYHGSEIKTPTLDKLAAEGVKLENYYVQPICTPSRSQFITGKYQIHTGLQHSIIRPTQPNCLPLDNATLPQKLKEVGYSTHMVGKWHLGFYRKECMPTKRGFDTFFGSLLGSGDYYTHYKCDSPGMCGYDLYENDNAAWDYDNGIYSTQMYTQRVQQILASHNPRKPIFLYIAYQAVHSPLQAPGRYFEHYRSIVNINRRRYAAMLACLDEAVNNVTLALKTYGFYNNSIIIYSSDNGGQPTAGGSNWPLRGSKGTYWEGGIRAVGFVHSPLLKNKGTVCKELVHITDWYPTLITLAEGQIDEDIQLDGYDIWETISEGIRSPRVDILHNIDPIYTKAKNGSLAAGYGIWNTAIQSAIRVQHWKLLTGNPGYSDWVPPQSFSNLGPNRWHNERITLSTGKSIWLFNITADPYERVDLSNRYPGIVKKLLRRLSQFNKTAVPVRYPPKDPRSNPRLNGGVWGPWYKEDNKTKKPIKNKVEKKKPIKNKVEKKKPIKNKIEKKKKKSKIKKKKQQKAGSLPSCHSGTTGG
;
A
#
# COMPACT_ATOMS: atom_id res chain seq x y z
N MET A 1 -52.88 17.34 -38.70
CA MET A 1 -53.67 17.98 -37.60
C MET A 1 -52.68 18.71 -36.71
N ALA A 2 -52.84 20.02 -36.63
CA ALA A 2 -51.97 20.96 -35.97
C ALA A 2 -52.09 20.89 -34.43
N SER A 3 -50.97 20.91 -33.69
CA SER A 3 -50.94 21.27 -32.29
C SER A 3 -50.11 22.50 -32.05
N ARG A 4 -50.73 23.47 -31.42
CA ARG A 4 -50.31 24.86 -31.20
C ARG A 4 -49.12 24.92 -30.20
N GLY A 5 -48.14 25.78 -30.49
CA GLY A 5 -47.10 26.18 -29.57
C GLY A 5 -47.59 27.24 -28.57
N CYS A 6 -47.06 27.21 -27.34
CA CYS A 6 -47.17 28.27 -26.35
C CYS A 6 -46.01 29.25 -26.45
N PRO A 7 -46.20 30.56 -26.20
CA PRO A 7 -45.17 31.61 -26.40
C PRO A 7 -44.20 31.66 -25.21
N GLY A 8 -42.93 31.89 -25.53
CA GLY A 8 -41.84 32.02 -24.56
C GLY A 8 -41.83 33.37 -23.84
N SER A 9 -41.40 33.32 -22.59
CA SER A 9 -41.18 34.48 -21.71
C SER A 9 -39.86 35.21 -22.12
N PRO A 10 -39.79 36.54 -21.95
CA PRO A 10 -38.58 37.31 -22.31
C PRO A 10 -37.43 37.11 -21.27
N PRO A 11 -36.18 37.34 -21.68
CA PRO A 11 -35.03 37.20 -20.79
C PRO A 11 -34.94 38.36 -19.77
N PRO A 12 -34.31 38.15 -18.60
CA PRO A 12 -34.13 39.20 -17.61
C PRO A 12 -33.06 40.22 -18.03
N PRO A 13 -33.16 41.46 -17.53
CA PRO A 13 -32.19 42.50 -17.87
C PRO A 13 -30.82 42.31 -17.19
N PRO A 14 -29.73 42.89 -17.75
CA PRO A 14 -28.39 42.76 -17.19
C PRO A 14 -28.23 43.58 -15.90
N PRO A 15 -27.34 43.15 -14.96
CA PRO A 15 -27.15 43.84 -13.68
C PRO A 15 -26.42 45.20 -13.91
N GLN A 16 -26.95 46.22 -13.22
CA GLN A 16 -26.41 47.59 -13.23
C GLN A 16 -25.10 47.62 -12.46
N ALA A 17 -24.08 48.26 -13.12
CA ALA A 17 -22.80 48.54 -12.50
C ALA A 17 -22.94 49.66 -11.45
N TRP A 18 -22.54 49.40 -10.22
CA TRP A 18 -22.39 50.41 -9.18
C TRP A 18 -21.07 51.17 -9.36
N VAL A 19 -21.17 52.47 -9.68
CA VAL A 19 -20.05 53.42 -9.71
C VAL A 19 -19.85 53.94 -8.29
N TRP A 20 -18.70 53.72 -7.70
CA TRP A 20 -18.27 54.34 -6.44
C TRP A 20 -17.58 55.67 -6.73
N PRO A 21 -17.92 56.78 -6.03
CA PRO A 21 -17.16 58.04 -6.17
C PRO A 21 -15.85 57.96 -5.38
N GLY A 22 -14.76 58.12 -6.10
CA GLY A 22 -13.45 58.26 -5.46
C GLY A 22 -13.34 59.58 -4.67
N LYS A 23 -13.09 59.44 -3.38
CA LYS A 23 -12.42 60.41 -2.47
C LYS A 23 -12.41 59.82 -1.06
N MET A 24 -11.45 58.95 -0.74
CA MET A 24 -10.96 58.64 0.63
C MET A 24 -9.74 57.73 0.55
N LEU A 25 -8.64 58.23 0.04
CA LEU A 25 -7.36 57.52 -0.03
C LEU A 25 -6.18 58.47 0.32
N ALA A 26 -6.37 59.36 1.31
CA ALA A 26 -5.28 60.25 1.71
C ALA A 26 -5.08 60.34 3.22
N MET A 27 -5.83 59.64 4.09
CA MET A 27 -5.65 59.71 5.55
C MET A 27 -5.20 58.41 6.23
N GLY A 28 -5.06 57.29 5.49
CA GLY A 28 -4.61 56.02 6.04
C GLY A 28 -3.09 55.82 6.06
N ALA A 29 -2.32 56.59 5.31
CA ALA A 29 -0.87 56.40 5.16
C ALA A 29 -0.01 57.08 6.26
N LEU A 30 -0.56 58.03 7.01
CA LEU A 30 0.16 58.73 8.07
C LEU A 30 0.04 58.08 9.45
N ALA A 31 -0.96 57.27 9.70
CA ALA A 31 -1.11 56.57 10.98
C ALA A 31 -0.25 55.29 11.07
N GLY A 32 0.07 54.63 9.93
CA GLY A 32 0.92 53.43 9.91
C GLY A 32 2.39 53.67 10.20
N PHE A 33 2.90 54.86 9.90
CA PHE A 33 4.32 55.21 10.12
C PHE A 33 4.64 55.52 11.60
N TRP A 34 3.68 55.99 12.39
CA TRP A 34 3.89 56.28 13.81
C TRP A 34 3.87 55.05 14.70
N VAL A 35 3.13 54.02 14.36
CA VAL A 35 3.08 52.77 15.12
C VAL A 35 4.34 51.91 14.89
N LEU A 36 4.92 51.90 13.69
CA LEU A 36 6.21 51.23 13.45
C LEU A 36 7.39 51.96 14.11
N SER A 37 7.37 53.31 14.23
CA SER A 37 8.42 54.06 14.88
C SER A 37 8.45 53.87 16.40
N LEU A 38 7.30 53.63 17.04
CA LEU A 38 7.22 53.40 18.50
C LEU A 38 7.63 51.96 18.87
N LEU A 39 7.43 51.00 17.98
CA LEU A 39 7.86 49.62 18.23
C LEU A 39 9.37 49.41 18.03
N THR A 40 10.02 50.18 17.14
CA THR A 40 11.48 50.13 16.95
C THR A 40 12.24 50.90 18.04
N TYR A 41 11.65 51.95 18.65
CA TYR A 41 12.27 52.69 19.76
C TYR A 41 12.18 51.92 21.10
N GLY A 42 11.12 51.12 21.28
CA GLY A 42 10.97 50.25 22.48
C GLY A 42 11.92 49.06 22.48
N TYR A 43 12.37 48.60 21.32
CA TYR A 43 13.30 47.45 21.21
C TYR A 43 14.78 47.87 21.38
N LEU A 44 15.12 49.14 21.13
CA LEU A 44 16.49 49.65 21.25
C LEU A 44 16.81 50.24 22.66
N SER A 45 15.83 50.45 23.53
CA SER A 45 16.04 50.94 24.88
C SER A 45 16.11 49.86 25.95
N TRP A 46 15.81 48.59 25.62
CA TRP A 46 15.88 47.48 26.58
C TRP A 46 17.17 46.64 26.44
N GLY A 47 18.09 47.07 25.58
CA GLY A 47 19.35 46.38 25.31
C GLY A 47 20.60 47.06 25.89
N ARG A 48 20.46 48.10 26.75
CA ARG A 48 21.61 48.75 27.41
C ARG A 48 21.32 49.01 28.87
N GLY A 49 21.69 48.08 29.69
CA GLY A 49 21.68 48.24 31.14
C GLY A 49 21.78 46.91 31.85
N LEU A 50 22.96 46.34 31.87
CA LEU A 50 23.45 45.37 32.86
C LEU A 50 24.88 44.96 32.46
N GLU A 51 25.83 45.87 32.74
CA GLU A 51 27.23 45.50 32.96
C GLU A 51 27.75 46.41 34.09
N GLU A 52 28.51 45.79 34.97
CA GLU A 52 29.26 46.29 36.14
C GLU A 52 28.52 46.25 37.48
N GLU A 53 28.84 45.20 38.26
CA GLU A 53 29.42 45.33 39.60
C GLU A 53 29.80 43.95 40.20
N GLU A 54 31.08 43.87 40.48
CA GLU A 54 31.84 43.35 41.64
C GLU A 54 32.05 41.84 41.82
N GLU A 55 33.33 41.49 41.70
CA GLU A 55 33.99 40.35 42.31
C GLU A 55 33.80 40.32 43.83
N GLY A 56 33.15 39.28 44.32
CA GLY A 56 33.07 38.92 45.73
C GLY A 56 33.34 37.40 45.88
N THR A 57 34.57 37.12 46.29
CA THR A 57 35.08 35.79 46.60
C THR A 57 34.34 35.14 47.77
N ILE A 58 33.50 34.11 47.52
CA ILE A 58 33.11 33.19 48.61
C ILE A 58 33.32 31.72 48.08
N ARG A 59 34.36 31.09 48.66
CA ARG A 59 34.57 29.65 48.61
C ARG A 59 33.45 28.95 49.38
N ALA A 60 32.57 28.26 48.72
CA ALA A 60 31.64 27.31 49.31
C ALA A 60 31.71 25.97 48.60
N GLN A 61 31.80 24.93 49.38
CA GLN A 61 32.00 23.52 49.18
C GLN A 61 31.29 22.93 47.93
N ALA A 62 32.03 22.11 47.21
CA ALA A 62 31.54 21.23 46.19
C ALA A 62 30.49 20.24 46.77
N GLY A 63 29.22 20.57 46.57
CA GLY A 63 28.15 19.59 46.65
C GLY A 63 27.96 19.00 45.25
N ASP A 64 28.01 17.70 45.15
CA ASP A 64 27.71 16.92 43.92
C ASP A 64 26.40 17.41 43.30
N ARG A 65 26.48 18.27 42.29
CA ARG A 65 25.40 18.43 41.32
C ARG A 65 25.46 17.22 40.43
N LEU A 66 24.56 16.29 40.68
CA LEU A 66 24.13 15.30 39.67
C LEU A 66 23.70 16.12 38.44
N GLU A 67 24.59 16.25 37.46
CA GLU A 67 24.22 16.64 36.11
C GLU A 67 23.14 15.63 35.66
N PRO A 68 21.95 16.08 35.17
CA PRO A 68 21.04 15.16 34.56
C PRO A 68 21.78 14.60 33.33
N SER A 69 22.13 13.31 33.39
CA SER A 69 22.69 12.60 32.23
C SER A 69 21.69 12.77 31.07
N THR A 70 21.99 13.67 30.16
CA THR A 70 21.36 13.76 28.85
C THR A 70 21.89 12.59 28.02
N SER A 71 21.57 11.35 28.41
CA SER A 71 21.70 10.25 27.48
C SER A 71 20.69 10.51 26.37
N ALA A 72 21.19 11.00 25.24
CA ALA A 72 20.41 11.06 24.02
C ALA A 72 19.79 9.67 23.80
N ILE A 73 18.50 9.64 23.50
CA ILE A 73 17.83 8.38 23.14
C ILE A 73 18.57 7.86 21.91
N SER A 74 19.21 6.69 22.00
CA SER A 74 19.93 6.07 20.88
C SER A 74 18.96 5.66 19.77
N GLN A 75 17.77 5.20 20.13
CA GLN A 75 16.73 4.70 19.23
C GLN A 75 15.91 5.84 18.62
N PRO A 76 15.82 5.98 17.28
CA PRO A 76 15.05 7.03 16.63
C PRO A 76 13.55 6.81 16.73
N HIS A 77 12.77 7.89 16.67
CA HIS A 77 11.33 7.79 16.43
C HIS A 77 11.07 7.38 14.98
N LEU A 78 10.24 6.38 14.78
CA LEU A 78 9.93 5.79 13.47
C LEU A 78 8.53 6.23 13.03
N ILE A 79 8.45 7.07 12.01
CA ILE A 79 7.19 7.64 11.50
C ILE A 79 6.99 7.16 10.07
N PHE A 80 6.04 6.25 9.87
CA PHE A 80 5.70 5.73 8.54
C PHE A 80 4.35 6.27 8.09
N ILE A 81 4.36 7.09 7.03
CA ILE A 81 3.17 7.71 6.45
C ILE A 81 2.85 7.00 5.14
N LEU A 82 1.68 6.38 5.07
CA LEU A 82 1.22 5.64 3.89
C LEU A 82 0.01 6.34 3.27
N ALA A 83 0.15 6.76 2.01
CA ALA A 83 -0.96 7.21 1.16
C ALA A 83 -1.60 6.02 0.43
N ASP A 84 -2.88 6.11 0.12
CA ASP A 84 -3.65 5.07 -0.57
C ASP A 84 -3.99 5.54 -1.99
N ASP A 85 -3.63 4.75 -3.01
CA ASP A 85 -3.88 5.04 -4.43
C ASP A 85 -3.19 6.29 -4.99
N GLN A 86 -2.10 6.76 -4.41
CA GLN A 86 -1.36 7.88 -4.98
C GLN A 86 -0.52 7.42 -6.19
N GLY A 87 -0.80 8.00 -7.35
CA GLY A 87 -0.07 7.69 -8.57
C GLY A 87 1.34 8.29 -8.61
N PHE A 88 2.22 7.68 -9.42
CA PHE A 88 3.62 8.10 -9.57
C PHE A 88 3.76 9.58 -9.94
N ARG A 89 2.90 10.09 -10.84
CA ARG A 89 2.89 11.51 -11.24
C ARG A 89 2.13 12.42 -10.27
N ASP A 90 1.51 11.90 -9.22
CA ASP A 90 0.67 12.68 -8.33
C ASP A 90 1.46 13.35 -7.20
N VAL A 91 2.67 13.82 -7.51
CA VAL A 91 3.52 14.59 -6.62
C VAL A 91 4.30 15.62 -7.43
N GLY A 92 4.55 16.82 -6.87
CA GLY A 92 5.13 17.93 -7.61
C GLY A 92 6.51 17.62 -8.18
N TYR A 93 7.37 16.92 -7.44
CA TYR A 93 8.71 16.57 -7.93
C TYR A 93 8.73 15.53 -9.08
N HIS A 94 7.61 14.89 -9.41
CA HIS A 94 7.39 14.11 -10.64
C HIS A 94 6.62 14.89 -11.72
N GLY A 95 6.44 16.19 -11.54
CA GLY A 95 5.85 17.09 -12.53
C GLY A 95 4.32 17.10 -12.55
N SER A 96 3.66 16.86 -11.40
CA SER A 96 2.21 16.99 -11.25
C SER A 96 1.75 18.44 -11.43
N GLU A 97 0.55 18.61 -11.98
CA GLU A 97 -0.20 19.86 -11.89
C GLU A 97 -0.82 20.09 -10.51
N ILE A 98 -0.92 19.04 -9.71
CA ILE A 98 -1.37 19.12 -8.31
C ILE A 98 -0.20 19.62 -7.46
N LYS A 99 -0.47 20.59 -6.61
CA LYS A 99 0.55 21.17 -5.73
C LYS A 99 0.68 20.33 -4.46
N THR A 100 1.91 19.89 -4.19
CA THR A 100 2.28 19.11 -3.00
C THR A 100 3.52 19.71 -2.32
N PRO A 101 3.44 21.00 -1.88
CA PRO A 101 4.62 21.73 -1.42
C PRO A 101 5.30 21.09 -0.20
N THR A 102 4.53 20.44 0.69
CA THR A 102 5.08 19.74 1.86
C THR A 102 5.83 18.48 1.45
N LEU A 103 5.18 17.63 0.64
CA LEU A 103 5.81 16.40 0.16
C LEU A 103 7.06 16.70 -0.66
N ASP A 104 6.98 17.72 -1.54
CA ASP A 104 8.11 18.14 -2.38
C ASP A 104 9.28 18.64 -1.54
N LYS A 105 9.01 19.44 -0.49
CA LYS A 105 10.02 19.94 0.44
C LYS A 105 10.69 18.81 1.21
N LEU A 106 9.90 17.95 1.85
CA LEU A 106 10.44 16.83 2.63
C LEU A 106 11.26 15.88 1.76
N ALA A 107 10.82 15.61 0.54
CA ALA A 107 11.55 14.80 -0.43
C ALA A 107 12.84 15.48 -0.93
N ALA A 108 12.82 16.80 -1.12
CA ALA A 108 14.00 17.57 -1.54
C ALA A 108 15.05 17.70 -0.43
N GLU A 109 14.63 17.82 0.81
CA GLU A 109 15.51 17.87 2.00
C GLU A 109 15.95 16.49 2.49
N GLY A 110 15.31 15.41 2.01
CA GLY A 110 15.57 14.02 2.35
C GLY A 110 16.21 13.23 1.21
N VAL A 111 15.76 12.00 1.02
CA VAL A 111 16.19 11.10 -0.05
C VAL A 111 14.97 10.60 -0.82
N LYS A 112 14.86 10.95 -2.10
CA LYS A 112 13.83 10.43 -3.02
C LYS A 112 14.17 9.02 -3.47
N LEU A 113 13.18 8.12 -3.50
CA LEU A 113 13.36 6.71 -3.88
C LEU A 113 12.81 6.50 -5.31
N GLU A 114 13.69 6.43 -6.31
CA GLU A 114 13.28 6.34 -7.73
C GLU A 114 12.96 4.92 -8.19
N ASN A 115 13.59 3.89 -7.61
CA ASN A 115 13.30 2.48 -7.88
C ASN A 115 12.66 1.80 -6.67
N TYR A 116 11.64 2.44 -6.12
CA TYR A 116 10.88 1.95 -4.98
C TYR A 116 9.62 1.20 -5.44
N TYR A 117 9.48 -0.04 -4.97
CA TYR A 117 8.43 -0.94 -5.40
C TYR A 117 7.54 -1.38 -4.25
N VAL A 118 6.24 -1.39 -4.56
CA VAL A 118 5.15 -1.87 -3.71
C VAL A 118 4.34 -2.93 -4.47
N GLN A 119 3.18 -3.29 -3.98
CA GLN A 119 2.28 -4.20 -4.69
C GLN A 119 1.21 -3.42 -5.49
N PRO A 120 0.58 -4.04 -6.48
CA PRO A 120 -0.39 -3.35 -7.32
C PRO A 120 -1.71 -3.00 -6.61
N ILE A 121 -1.90 -3.46 -5.36
CA ILE A 121 -3.14 -3.27 -4.60
C ILE A 121 -2.89 -3.30 -3.08
N CYS A 122 -3.78 -2.69 -2.31
CA CYS A 122 -3.62 -2.34 -0.90
C CYS A 122 -3.22 -3.49 0.06
N THR A 123 -4.01 -4.58 0.18
CA THR A 123 -3.74 -5.65 1.17
C THR A 123 -2.35 -6.27 1.00
N PRO A 124 -1.91 -6.67 -0.21
CA PRO A 124 -0.55 -7.20 -0.39
C PRO A 124 0.56 -6.24 0.04
N SER A 125 0.49 -4.95 -0.31
CA SER A 125 1.49 -3.97 0.11
C SER A 125 1.55 -3.83 1.63
N ARG A 126 0.40 -3.67 2.26
CA ARG A 126 0.29 -3.50 3.71
C ARG A 126 0.76 -4.74 4.47
N SER A 127 0.45 -5.95 3.96
CA SER A 127 0.93 -7.20 4.55
C SER A 127 2.45 -7.34 4.45
N GLN A 128 3.03 -6.95 3.31
CA GLN A 128 4.48 -6.97 3.09
C GLN A 128 5.22 -5.98 3.99
N PHE A 129 4.69 -4.77 4.16
CA PHE A 129 5.23 -3.79 5.10
C PHE A 129 5.26 -4.33 6.53
N ILE A 130 4.15 -4.89 7.00
CA ILE A 130 3.99 -5.32 8.40
C ILE A 130 4.76 -6.61 8.72
N THR A 131 5.07 -7.47 7.72
CA THR A 131 5.71 -8.78 7.94
C THR A 131 7.10 -8.92 7.35
N GLY A 132 7.55 -8.02 6.48
CA GLY A 132 8.80 -8.18 5.73
C GLY A 132 8.80 -9.35 4.74
N LYS A 133 7.63 -9.96 4.46
CA LYS A 133 7.48 -11.17 3.63
C LYS A 133 6.69 -10.90 2.36
N TYR A 134 7.08 -11.53 1.27
CA TYR A 134 6.25 -11.54 0.06
C TYR A 134 4.89 -12.20 0.32
N GLN A 135 3.86 -11.76 -0.40
CA GLN A 135 2.52 -12.31 -0.24
C GLN A 135 2.41 -13.81 -0.56
N ILE A 136 3.33 -14.37 -1.35
CA ILE A 136 3.40 -15.82 -1.57
C ILE A 136 3.77 -16.60 -0.31
N HIS A 137 4.39 -15.96 0.68
CA HIS A 137 4.77 -16.57 1.96
C HIS A 137 3.72 -16.34 3.06
N THR A 138 2.73 -15.48 2.81
CA THR A 138 1.60 -15.24 3.73
C THR A 138 0.28 -15.81 3.22
N GLY A 139 0.23 -16.30 1.98
CA GLY A 139 -1.00 -16.78 1.33
C GLY A 139 -1.92 -15.67 0.83
N LEU A 140 -1.44 -14.41 0.80
CA LEU A 140 -2.23 -13.23 0.41
C LEU A 140 -1.88 -12.75 -1.02
N GLN A 141 -1.46 -13.67 -1.90
CA GLN A 141 -1.05 -13.37 -3.27
C GLN A 141 -2.22 -13.11 -4.23
N HIS A 142 -3.46 -13.39 -3.83
CA HIS A 142 -4.63 -13.19 -4.68
C HIS A 142 -5.51 -12.07 -4.17
N SER A 143 -5.54 -10.92 -4.87
CA SER A 143 -6.44 -9.79 -4.60
C SER A 143 -6.31 -9.20 -3.17
N ILE A 144 -7.34 -8.49 -2.71
CA ILE A 144 -7.45 -7.92 -1.36
C ILE A 144 -8.26 -8.85 -0.44
N ILE A 145 -8.13 -8.67 0.85
CA ILE A 145 -9.07 -9.25 1.82
C ILE A 145 -10.36 -8.43 1.77
N ARG A 146 -11.46 -9.09 1.38
CA ARG A 146 -12.78 -8.46 1.30
C ARG A 146 -13.46 -8.39 2.67
N PRO A 147 -14.35 -7.43 2.92
CA PRO A 147 -15.03 -7.26 4.20
C PRO A 147 -15.73 -8.53 4.70
N THR A 148 -16.22 -9.35 3.78
CA THR A 148 -17.05 -10.53 4.06
C THR A 148 -16.26 -11.84 4.07
N GLN A 149 -14.94 -11.80 3.92
CA GLN A 149 -14.12 -13.01 3.92
C GLN A 149 -13.60 -13.34 5.33
N PRO A 150 -13.72 -14.61 5.79
CA PRO A 150 -13.09 -15.06 7.03
C PRO A 150 -11.58 -15.24 6.82
N ASN A 151 -10.89 -14.14 6.55
CA ASN A 151 -9.46 -14.09 6.26
C ASN A 151 -8.82 -12.88 6.93
N CYS A 152 -7.56 -13.03 7.32
CA CYS A 152 -6.73 -11.92 7.77
C CYS A 152 -5.24 -12.24 7.57
N LEU A 153 -4.38 -11.28 7.90
CA LEU A 153 -2.94 -11.50 8.01
C LEU A 153 -2.68 -12.72 8.90
N PRO A 154 -1.94 -13.75 8.43
CA PRO A 154 -1.69 -14.96 9.20
C PRO A 154 -1.12 -14.66 10.59
N LEU A 155 -1.66 -15.35 11.61
CA LEU A 155 -1.33 -15.07 13.01
C LEU A 155 0.05 -15.60 13.44
N ASP A 156 0.59 -16.53 12.68
CA ASP A 156 1.91 -17.15 12.85
C ASP A 156 3.07 -16.28 12.33
N ASN A 157 2.78 -15.12 11.74
CA ASN A 157 3.80 -14.18 11.30
C ASN A 157 3.98 -13.09 12.35
N ALA A 158 5.20 -12.94 12.89
CA ALA A 158 5.57 -11.79 13.71
C ALA A 158 5.42 -10.50 12.90
N THR A 159 4.80 -9.49 13.50
CA THR A 159 4.58 -8.19 12.85
C THR A 159 5.62 -7.17 13.31
N LEU A 160 5.90 -6.19 12.47
CA LEU A 160 6.83 -5.11 12.77
C LEU A 160 6.54 -4.44 14.13
N PRO A 161 5.30 -4.01 14.46
CA PRO A 161 5.04 -3.41 15.76
C PRO A 161 5.23 -4.39 16.94
N GLN A 162 5.03 -5.71 16.74
CA GLN A 162 5.36 -6.70 17.77
C GLN A 162 6.85 -6.69 18.08
N LYS A 163 7.70 -6.72 17.06
CA LYS A 163 9.16 -6.70 17.21
C LYS A 163 9.68 -5.37 17.79
N LEU A 164 9.12 -4.25 17.38
CA LEU A 164 9.48 -2.95 17.93
C LEU A 164 9.10 -2.79 19.41
N LYS A 165 8.02 -3.43 19.86
CA LYS A 165 7.66 -3.46 21.29
C LYS A 165 8.67 -4.23 22.13
N GLU A 166 9.27 -5.30 21.60
CA GLU A 166 10.29 -6.09 22.29
C GLU A 166 11.52 -5.24 22.68
N VAL A 167 11.77 -4.18 21.92
CA VAL A 167 12.89 -3.23 22.13
C VAL A 167 12.42 -1.89 22.70
N GLY A 168 11.24 -1.83 23.30
CA GLY A 168 10.80 -0.69 24.12
C GLY A 168 10.01 0.41 23.39
N TYR A 169 9.69 0.26 22.09
CA TYR A 169 8.86 1.23 21.39
C TYR A 169 7.41 1.24 21.89
N SER A 170 6.84 2.43 22.02
CA SER A 170 5.39 2.59 22.00
C SER A 170 4.90 2.58 20.56
N THR A 171 3.86 1.80 20.28
CA THR A 171 3.43 1.51 18.92
C THR A 171 2.00 1.98 18.69
N HIS A 172 1.81 2.90 17.75
CA HIS A 172 0.52 3.51 17.47
C HIS A 172 0.18 3.40 15.99
N MET A 173 -1.07 3.04 15.70
CA MET A 173 -1.59 3.04 14.34
C MET A 173 -2.77 4.00 14.22
N VAL A 174 -2.74 4.86 13.20
CA VAL A 174 -3.84 5.76 12.85
C VAL A 174 -4.18 5.58 11.37
N GLY A 175 -5.47 5.30 11.07
CA GLY A 175 -5.99 5.17 9.72
C GLY A 175 -6.35 3.76 9.30
N LYS A 176 -6.17 3.44 8.03
CA LYS A 176 -6.65 2.22 7.36
C LYS A 176 -5.81 0.98 7.68
N TRP A 177 -6.45 -0.07 8.24
CA TRP A 177 -5.83 -1.38 8.50
C TRP A 177 -5.77 -2.28 7.26
N HIS A 178 -6.90 -2.71 6.74
CA HIS A 178 -7.10 -3.54 5.54
C HIS A 178 -6.32 -4.87 5.51
N LEU A 179 -6.05 -5.46 6.68
CA LEU A 179 -5.39 -6.76 6.83
C LEU A 179 -6.30 -7.83 7.46
N GLY A 180 -7.64 -7.60 7.40
CA GLY A 180 -8.66 -8.50 7.91
C GLY A 180 -8.94 -8.32 9.40
N PHE A 181 -10.18 -8.70 9.79
CA PHE A 181 -10.70 -8.46 11.14
C PHE A 181 -11.78 -9.50 11.53
N TYR A 182 -11.91 -10.59 10.78
CA TYR A 182 -13.00 -11.55 10.99
C TYR A 182 -13.03 -12.16 12.40
N ARG A 183 -11.91 -12.14 13.11
CA ARG A 183 -11.76 -12.57 14.50
C ARG A 183 -10.93 -11.55 15.29
N LYS A 184 -11.08 -11.54 16.62
CA LYS A 184 -10.44 -10.54 17.49
C LYS A 184 -8.91 -10.52 17.39
N GLU A 185 -8.28 -11.69 17.21
CA GLU A 185 -6.82 -11.84 17.11
C GLU A 185 -6.25 -11.17 15.84
N CYS A 186 -7.11 -10.83 14.88
CA CYS A 186 -6.72 -10.12 13.65
C CYS A 186 -6.74 -8.58 13.81
N MET A 187 -7.28 -8.06 14.92
CA MET A 187 -7.38 -6.60 15.15
C MET A 187 -5.99 -5.98 15.34
N PRO A 188 -5.80 -4.71 14.96
CA PRO A 188 -4.49 -4.05 15.05
C PRO A 188 -3.85 -4.12 16.44
N THR A 189 -4.64 -3.95 17.51
CA THR A 189 -4.17 -4.04 18.91
C THR A 189 -3.68 -5.43 19.29
N LYS A 190 -4.14 -6.48 18.62
CA LYS A 190 -3.68 -7.86 18.79
C LYS A 190 -2.52 -8.22 17.86
N ARG A 191 -2.15 -7.28 17.00
CA ARG A 191 -1.05 -7.41 16.04
C ARG A 191 0.10 -6.46 16.36
N GLY A 192 0.24 -6.07 17.63
CA GLY A 192 1.39 -5.37 18.18
C GLY A 192 1.22 -3.87 18.39
N PHE A 193 0.13 -3.25 17.96
CA PHE A 193 -0.10 -1.84 18.26
C PHE A 193 -0.67 -1.64 19.67
N ASP A 194 -0.11 -0.70 20.42
CA ASP A 194 -0.62 -0.29 21.74
C ASP A 194 -1.95 0.43 21.59
N THR A 195 -2.08 1.29 20.57
CA THR A 195 -3.32 1.97 20.23
C THR A 195 -3.63 1.91 18.74
N PHE A 196 -4.91 1.89 18.43
CA PHE A 196 -5.43 1.97 17.07
C PHE A 196 -6.57 2.98 17.00
N PHE A 197 -6.54 3.85 16.00
CA PHE A 197 -7.67 4.71 15.65
C PHE A 197 -7.83 4.76 14.13
N GLY A 198 -8.92 4.22 13.58
CA GLY A 198 -9.11 4.18 12.13
C GLY A 198 -10.10 3.14 11.64
N SER A 199 -10.03 2.86 10.33
CA SER A 199 -10.90 1.91 9.64
C SER A 199 -10.29 0.52 9.51
N LEU A 200 -11.09 -0.52 9.64
CA LEU A 200 -10.68 -1.93 9.45
C LEU A 200 -10.68 -2.32 7.98
N LEU A 201 -11.50 -1.67 7.16
CA LEU A 201 -11.73 -1.97 5.75
C LEU A 201 -10.76 -1.26 4.79
N GLY A 202 -10.94 -1.56 3.50
CA GLY A 202 -10.14 -1.00 2.43
C GLY A 202 -10.50 0.44 2.04
N SER A 203 -11.72 0.87 2.29
CA SER A 203 -12.21 2.23 2.04
C SER A 203 -13.58 2.41 2.65
N GLY A 204 -13.93 3.63 2.99
CA GLY A 204 -15.24 4.04 3.48
C GLY A 204 -15.57 5.47 3.08
N ASP A 205 -16.75 5.93 3.37
CA ASP A 205 -17.12 7.33 3.26
C ASP A 205 -16.27 8.17 4.21
N TYR A 206 -15.73 9.31 3.73
CA TYR A 206 -14.76 10.10 4.51
C TYR A 206 -15.36 10.92 5.65
N TYR A 207 -16.69 11.07 5.67
CA TYR A 207 -17.40 11.87 6.66
C TYR A 207 -18.24 11.00 7.60
N THR A 208 -18.94 10.01 7.04
CA THR A 208 -19.86 9.15 7.81
C THR A 208 -19.22 7.83 8.23
N HIS A 209 -18.04 7.49 7.67
CA HIS A 209 -17.31 6.24 7.93
C HIS A 209 -18.12 4.96 7.61
N TYR A 210 -19.19 5.08 6.84
CA TYR A 210 -19.99 3.93 6.40
C TYR A 210 -19.39 3.30 5.13
N LYS A 211 -19.50 1.98 5.07
CA LYS A 211 -19.09 1.18 3.91
C LYS A 211 -20.12 0.11 3.59
N CYS A 212 -20.45 -0.02 2.28
CA CYS A 212 -21.25 -1.12 1.76
C CYS A 212 -20.36 -2.05 0.93
N ASP A 213 -20.38 -3.37 1.20
CA ASP A 213 -19.76 -4.39 0.32
C ASP A 213 -20.71 -4.77 -0.82
N SER A 214 -22.02 -4.77 -0.55
CA SER A 214 -23.11 -5.05 -1.50
C SER A 214 -24.41 -4.41 -1.00
N PRO A 215 -25.45 -4.30 -1.83
CA PRO A 215 -26.74 -3.81 -1.40
C PRO A 215 -27.23 -4.53 -0.13
N GLY A 216 -27.56 -3.76 0.91
CA GLY A 216 -28.02 -4.29 2.19
C GLY A 216 -26.94 -4.80 3.15
N MET A 217 -25.67 -4.80 2.74
CA MET A 217 -24.51 -5.12 3.59
C MET A 217 -23.68 -3.86 3.83
N CYS A 218 -24.23 -2.92 4.58
CA CYS A 218 -23.60 -1.65 4.94
C CYS A 218 -23.40 -1.58 6.44
N GLY A 219 -22.29 -0.99 6.87
CA GLY A 219 -21.99 -0.81 8.28
C GLY A 219 -20.97 0.29 8.52
N TYR A 220 -20.94 0.76 9.75
CA TYR A 220 -19.98 1.73 10.26
C TYR A 220 -18.59 1.09 10.40
N ASP A 221 -17.53 1.81 10.07
CA ASP A 221 -16.15 1.34 10.05
C ASP A 221 -15.17 2.40 10.55
N LEU A 222 -15.39 2.88 11.77
CA LEU A 222 -14.38 3.64 12.51
C LEU A 222 -14.23 3.02 13.89
N TYR A 223 -13.00 2.82 14.31
CA TYR A 223 -12.64 2.14 15.55
C TYR A 223 -11.66 2.96 16.37
N GLU A 224 -11.83 2.91 17.67
CA GLU A 224 -10.82 3.25 18.66
C GLU A 224 -10.45 1.99 19.43
N ASN A 225 -9.22 1.53 19.23
CA ASN A 225 -8.71 0.24 19.71
C ASN A 225 -9.61 -0.93 19.23
N ASP A 226 -10.28 -1.61 20.14
CA ASP A 226 -11.12 -2.77 19.84
C ASP A 226 -12.62 -2.44 19.74
N ASN A 227 -13.00 -1.17 19.90
CA ASN A 227 -14.40 -0.71 19.94
C ASN A 227 -14.75 0.21 18.78
N ALA A 228 -16.00 0.16 18.32
CA ALA A 228 -16.53 1.12 17.36
C ALA A 228 -16.57 2.52 17.98
N ALA A 229 -16.05 3.49 17.26
CA ALA A 229 -15.86 4.86 17.73
C ALA A 229 -17.04 5.78 17.33
N TRP A 230 -18.23 5.49 17.86
CA TRP A 230 -19.48 6.23 17.53
C TRP A 230 -19.42 7.71 17.89
N ASP A 231 -18.66 8.09 18.92
CA ASP A 231 -18.54 9.49 19.39
C ASP A 231 -17.86 10.40 18.35
N TYR A 232 -17.26 9.81 17.32
CA TYR A 232 -16.60 10.52 16.22
C TYR A 232 -17.46 10.60 14.95
N ASP A 233 -18.73 10.20 14.99
CA ASP A 233 -19.70 10.38 13.87
C ASP A 233 -20.23 11.83 13.87
N ASN A 234 -19.32 12.79 13.71
CA ASN A 234 -19.56 14.23 13.81
C ASN A 234 -19.34 14.98 12.49
N GLY A 235 -19.19 14.25 11.38
CA GLY A 235 -18.99 14.82 10.05
C GLY A 235 -17.61 15.41 9.80
N ILE A 236 -16.60 15.12 10.64
CA ILE A 236 -15.23 15.53 10.39
C ILE A 236 -14.60 14.63 9.31
N TYR A 237 -13.93 15.24 8.35
CA TYR A 237 -13.26 14.56 7.26
C TYR A 237 -12.12 13.65 7.77
N SER A 238 -12.10 12.38 7.39
CA SER A 238 -11.19 11.35 7.93
C SER A 238 -9.72 11.77 7.94
N THR A 239 -9.23 12.41 6.87
CA THR A 239 -7.82 12.84 6.80
C THR A 239 -7.50 13.85 7.93
N GLN A 240 -8.41 14.78 8.21
CA GLN A 240 -8.25 15.76 9.29
C GLN A 240 -8.36 15.09 10.67
N MET A 241 -9.34 14.20 10.84
CA MET A 241 -9.55 13.45 12.08
C MET A 241 -8.32 12.58 12.43
N TYR A 242 -7.75 11.88 11.47
CA TYR A 242 -6.53 11.08 11.66
C TYR A 242 -5.33 11.97 12.03
N THR A 243 -5.19 13.13 11.38
CA THR A 243 -4.13 14.09 11.70
C THR A 243 -4.26 14.63 13.12
N GLN A 244 -5.47 14.98 13.56
CA GLN A 244 -5.75 15.41 14.93
C GLN A 244 -5.40 14.31 15.95
N ARG A 245 -5.72 13.04 15.66
CA ARG A 245 -5.35 11.92 16.53
C ARG A 245 -3.82 11.77 16.63
N VAL A 246 -3.09 11.93 15.54
CA VAL A 246 -1.62 11.91 15.55
C VAL A 246 -1.07 13.03 16.44
N GLN A 247 -1.61 14.25 16.31
CA GLN A 247 -1.23 15.38 17.15
C GLN A 247 -1.48 15.12 18.64
N GLN A 248 -2.62 14.51 18.98
CA GLN A 248 -2.96 14.12 20.36
C GLN A 248 -1.99 13.08 20.92
N ILE A 249 -1.64 12.07 20.12
CA ILE A 249 -0.64 11.05 20.50
C ILE A 249 0.69 11.74 20.80
N LEU A 250 1.19 12.58 19.91
CA LEU A 250 2.47 13.28 20.08
C LEU A 250 2.44 14.25 21.28
N ALA A 251 1.33 14.95 21.50
CA ALA A 251 1.18 15.86 22.63
C ALA A 251 1.22 15.16 23.99
N SER A 252 0.75 13.91 24.07
CA SER A 252 0.69 13.13 25.31
C SER A 252 1.89 12.19 25.51
N HIS A 253 2.66 11.91 24.47
CA HIS A 253 3.78 10.96 24.53
C HIS A 253 5.08 11.66 25.01
N ASN A 254 5.84 10.98 25.85
CA ASN A 254 7.15 11.47 26.29
C ASN A 254 8.18 11.37 25.14
N PRO A 255 8.75 12.47 24.63
CA PRO A 255 9.70 12.43 23.52
C PRO A 255 11.03 11.73 23.85
N ARG A 256 11.29 11.41 25.13
CA ARG A 256 12.43 10.59 25.53
C ARG A 256 12.18 9.07 25.40
N LYS A 257 10.95 8.65 25.06
CA LYS A 257 10.61 7.25 24.82
C LYS A 257 10.43 7.04 23.31
N PRO A 258 11.08 6.03 22.69
CA PRO A 258 10.94 5.82 21.25
C PRO A 258 9.49 5.47 20.89
N ILE A 259 9.02 6.00 19.75
CA ILE A 259 7.68 5.79 19.24
C ILE A 259 7.73 5.24 17.82
N PHE A 260 6.91 4.24 17.53
CA PHE A 260 6.57 3.83 16.19
C PHE A 260 5.15 4.30 15.86
N LEU A 261 5.04 5.18 14.89
CA LEU A 261 3.77 5.75 14.46
C LEU A 261 3.50 5.37 12.99
N TYR A 262 2.53 4.47 12.79
CA TYR A 262 2.07 4.07 11.46
C TYR A 262 0.81 4.87 11.12
N ILE A 263 0.95 5.86 10.22
CA ILE A 263 -0.11 6.74 9.76
C ILE A 263 -0.54 6.30 8.37
N ALA A 264 -1.60 5.51 8.30
CA ALA A 264 -2.12 4.92 7.07
C ALA A 264 -3.36 5.69 6.58
N TYR A 265 -3.16 6.81 5.89
CA TYR A 265 -4.27 7.60 5.37
C TYR A 265 -5.10 6.80 4.36
N GLN A 266 -6.42 6.97 4.38
CA GLN A 266 -7.31 6.49 3.31
C GLN A 266 -7.17 7.36 2.05
N ALA A 267 -6.77 8.63 2.19
CA ALA A 267 -6.52 9.54 1.09
C ALA A 267 -5.32 9.03 0.24
N VAL A 268 -5.48 9.00 -1.08
CA VAL A 268 -6.49 9.64 -1.93
C VAL A 268 -7.44 8.63 -2.60
N HIS A 269 -7.72 7.49 -1.94
CA HIS A 269 -8.60 6.42 -2.43
C HIS A 269 -10.06 6.91 -2.56
N SER A 270 -10.79 6.39 -3.54
CA SER A 270 -12.24 6.63 -3.66
C SER A 270 -13.04 6.10 -2.44
N PRO A 271 -14.20 6.77 -2.10
CA PRO A 271 -14.94 7.78 -2.84
C PRO A 271 -14.20 9.12 -2.90
N LEU A 272 -14.37 9.86 -4.01
CA LEU A 272 -13.68 11.13 -4.22
C LEU A 272 -14.40 12.26 -3.47
N GLN A 273 -14.00 12.47 -2.23
CA GLN A 273 -14.55 13.45 -1.29
C GLN A 273 -13.41 14.29 -0.69
N ALA A 274 -13.60 15.59 -0.59
CA ALA A 274 -12.68 16.50 0.08
C ALA A 274 -13.45 17.70 0.65
N PRO A 275 -12.92 18.38 1.68
CA PRO A 275 -13.51 19.62 2.14
C PRO A 275 -13.52 20.72 1.07
N GLY A 276 -14.59 21.51 1.01
CA GLY A 276 -14.87 22.48 -0.05
C GLY A 276 -13.72 23.43 -0.37
N ARG A 277 -12.98 23.89 0.67
CA ARG A 277 -11.87 24.84 0.54
C ARG A 277 -10.76 24.40 -0.42
N TYR A 278 -10.52 23.10 -0.56
CA TYR A 278 -9.46 22.60 -1.44
C TYR A 278 -9.85 22.59 -2.93
N PHE A 279 -11.15 22.59 -3.26
CA PHE A 279 -11.60 22.57 -4.66
C PHE A 279 -11.30 23.87 -5.40
N GLU A 280 -11.26 24.98 -4.70
CA GLU A 280 -11.05 26.31 -5.26
C GLU A 280 -9.72 26.42 -6.00
N HIS A 281 -8.68 25.80 -5.49
CA HIS A 281 -7.34 25.81 -6.06
C HIS A 281 -7.22 25.06 -7.40
N TYR A 282 -8.20 24.20 -7.72
CA TYR A 282 -8.15 23.30 -8.88
C TYR A 282 -9.29 23.50 -9.87
N ARG A 283 -9.91 24.70 -9.89
CA ARG A 283 -11.02 25.02 -10.81
C ARG A 283 -10.64 24.87 -12.29
N SER A 284 -9.37 25.08 -12.62
CA SER A 284 -8.83 24.92 -13.98
C SER A 284 -8.77 23.47 -14.46
N ILE A 285 -8.81 22.48 -13.55
CA ILE A 285 -8.85 21.06 -13.93
C ILE A 285 -10.26 20.71 -14.39
N VAL A 286 -10.44 20.45 -15.68
CA VAL A 286 -11.75 20.19 -16.30
C VAL A 286 -12.36 18.88 -15.84
N ASN A 287 -11.55 17.81 -15.77
CA ASN A 287 -12.03 16.50 -15.34
C ASN A 287 -12.41 16.51 -13.86
N ILE A 288 -13.68 16.27 -13.56
CA ILE A 288 -14.22 16.38 -12.20
C ILE A 288 -13.60 15.36 -11.23
N ASN A 289 -13.28 14.14 -11.67
CA ASN A 289 -12.63 13.14 -10.83
C ASN A 289 -11.19 13.56 -10.50
N ARG A 290 -10.47 14.07 -11.49
CA ARG A 290 -9.10 14.60 -11.29
C ARG A 290 -9.11 15.81 -10.36
N ARG A 291 -10.10 16.71 -10.51
CA ARG A 291 -10.26 17.88 -9.61
C ARG A 291 -10.53 17.47 -8.18
N ARG A 292 -11.43 16.50 -7.95
CA ARG A 292 -11.73 15.96 -6.62
C ARG A 292 -10.50 15.28 -6.02
N TYR A 293 -9.84 14.46 -6.81
CA TYR A 293 -8.60 13.81 -6.41
C TYR A 293 -7.51 14.83 -6.03
N ALA A 294 -7.33 15.90 -6.82
CA ALA A 294 -6.39 16.98 -6.52
C ALA A 294 -6.71 17.68 -5.18
N ALA A 295 -7.99 17.92 -4.90
CA ALA A 295 -8.44 18.48 -3.63
C ALA A 295 -8.14 17.55 -2.44
N MET A 296 -8.33 16.23 -2.62
CA MET A 296 -7.98 15.23 -1.60
C MET A 296 -6.47 15.19 -1.34
N LEU A 297 -5.67 15.26 -2.41
CA LEU A 297 -4.21 15.23 -2.30
C LEU A 297 -3.66 16.50 -1.64
N ALA A 298 -4.22 17.67 -1.95
CA ALA A 298 -3.87 18.91 -1.25
C ALA A 298 -4.18 18.85 0.26
N CYS A 299 -5.31 18.23 0.63
CA CYS A 299 -5.64 17.98 2.04
C CYS A 299 -4.65 17.01 2.69
N LEU A 300 -4.18 15.99 1.97
CA LEU A 300 -3.16 15.06 2.45
C LEU A 300 -1.80 15.74 2.62
N ASP A 301 -1.38 16.59 1.69
CA ASP A 301 -0.14 17.38 1.80
C ASP A 301 -0.15 18.29 3.03
N GLU A 302 -1.27 18.98 3.29
CA GLU A 302 -1.49 19.77 4.52
C GLU A 302 -1.45 18.88 5.77
N ALA A 303 -2.03 17.68 5.72
CA ALA A 303 -2.01 16.73 6.83
C ALA A 303 -0.58 16.30 7.17
N VAL A 304 0.27 16.01 6.17
CA VAL A 304 1.69 15.68 6.36
C VAL A 304 2.46 16.87 6.94
N ASN A 305 2.15 18.11 6.51
CA ASN A 305 2.72 19.31 7.12
C ASN A 305 2.37 19.39 8.62
N ASN A 306 1.11 19.18 8.97
CA ASN A 306 0.63 19.25 10.34
C ASN A 306 1.26 18.17 11.23
N VAL A 307 1.47 16.95 10.71
CA VAL A 307 2.23 15.90 11.41
C VAL A 307 3.68 16.34 11.62
N THR A 308 4.33 16.88 10.60
CA THR A 308 5.73 17.34 10.69
C THR A 308 5.89 18.51 11.68
N LEU A 309 4.94 19.44 11.68
CA LEU A 309 4.89 20.53 12.66
C LEU A 309 4.70 19.99 14.09
N ALA A 310 3.81 19.02 14.29
CA ALA A 310 3.61 18.41 15.60
C ALA A 310 4.88 17.70 16.11
N LEU A 311 5.59 16.97 15.24
CA LEU A 311 6.88 16.37 15.59
C LEU A 311 7.88 17.41 16.06
N LYS A 312 7.93 18.59 15.42
CA LYS A 312 8.79 19.72 15.83
C LYS A 312 8.34 20.32 17.15
N THR A 313 7.04 20.62 17.28
CA THR A 313 6.46 21.28 18.46
C THR A 313 6.64 20.46 19.72
N TYR A 314 6.50 19.15 19.64
CA TYR A 314 6.57 18.26 20.79
C TYR A 314 7.96 17.61 21.00
N GLY A 315 8.99 18.04 20.25
CA GLY A 315 10.39 17.65 20.48
C GLY A 315 10.82 16.30 19.90
N PHE A 316 10.05 15.71 18.99
CA PHE A 316 10.38 14.42 18.36
C PHE A 316 11.27 14.56 17.13
N TYR A 317 11.17 15.67 16.40
CA TYR A 317 11.67 15.82 15.02
C TYR A 317 13.16 15.52 14.88
N ASN A 318 14.00 16.02 15.79
CA ASN A 318 15.45 15.92 15.67
C ASN A 318 15.98 14.47 15.74
N ASN A 319 15.22 13.57 16.36
CA ASN A 319 15.53 12.13 16.44
C ASN A 319 14.47 11.29 15.69
N SER A 320 13.88 11.80 14.60
CA SER A 320 12.86 11.10 13.84
C SER A 320 13.34 10.68 12.47
N ILE A 321 12.88 9.51 12.03
CA ILE A 321 12.94 9.05 10.65
C ILE A 321 11.51 9.05 10.09
N ILE A 322 11.24 9.94 9.13
CA ILE A 322 9.95 10.08 8.47
C ILE A 322 10.03 9.39 7.11
N ILE A 323 9.23 8.36 6.91
CA ILE A 323 9.11 7.61 5.68
C ILE A 323 7.74 7.90 5.08
N TYR A 324 7.70 8.35 3.83
CA TYR A 324 6.48 8.51 3.05
C TYR A 324 6.43 7.47 1.94
N SER A 325 5.28 6.84 1.76
CA SER A 325 5.05 5.82 0.73
C SER A 325 3.62 5.86 0.21
N SER A 326 3.41 5.55 -1.09
CA SER A 326 2.10 5.08 -1.58
C SER A 326 2.02 3.56 -1.44
N ASP A 327 0.82 3.01 -1.26
CA ASP A 327 0.62 1.55 -1.13
C ASP A 327 0.48 0.84 -2.50
N ASN A 328 0.14 1.54 -3.55
CA ASN A 328 0.12 1.09 -4.96
C ASN A 328 0.08 2.28 -5.91
N GLY A 329 0.11 2.02 -7.20
CA GLY A 329 -0.08 3.05 -8.20
C GLY A 329 -1.48 3.64 -8.20
N GLY A 330 -1.63 4.83 -8.77
CA GLY A 330 -2.90 5.54 -8.90
C GLY A 330 -3.89 4.83 -9.83
N GLN A 331 -5.17 5.13 -9.63
CA GLN A 331 -6.26 4.65 -10.47
C GLN A 331 -6.77 5.77 -11.37
N PRO A 332 -6.50 5.77 -12.70
CA PRO A 332 -6.88 6.86 -13.60
C PRO A 332 -8.37 7.15 -13.65
N THR A 333 -9.22 6.12 -13.55
CA THR A 333 -10.68 6.28 -13.51
C THR A 333 -11.18 7.01 -12.25
N ALA A 334 -10.37 7.02 -11.19
CA ALA A 334 -10.61 7.77 -9.96
C ALA A 334 -9.74 9.05 -9.87
N GLY A 335 -9.11 9.47 -10.96
CA GLY A 335 -8.36 10.72 -11.02
C GLY A 335 -6.86 10.62 -10.74
N GLY A 336 -6.31 9.46 -10.38
CA GLY A 336 -4.87 9.25 -10.19
C GLY A 336 -4.08 9.23 -11.49
N SER A 337 -2.79 9.56 -11.47
CA SER A 337 -1.92 9.57 -12.65
C SER A 337 -0.59 8.87 -12.39
N ASN A 338 -0.27 7.90 -13.24
CA ASN A 338 1.02 7.20 -13.19
C ASN A 338 1.96 7.60 -14.33
N TRP A 339 1.55 8.58 -15.15
CA TRP A 339 2.34 9.02 -16.29
C TRP A 339 3.79 9.33 -15.91
N PRO A 340 4.79 8.98 -16.72
CA PRO A 340 4.72 8.29 -18.02
C PRO A 340 4.78 6.76 -17.95
N LEU A 341 4.60 6.18 -16.75
CA LEU A 341 4.63 4.75 -16.51
C LEU A 341 3.42 4.06 -17.13
N ARG A 342 3.61 2.80 -17.55
CA ARG A 342 2.58 1.93 -18.10
C ARG A 342 1.70 1.36 -17.00
N GLY A 343 0.38 1.25 -17.24
CA GLY A 343 -0.57 0.61 -16.35
C GLY A 343 -0.98 1.46 -15.16
N SER A 344 -1.60 0.82 -14.18
CA SER A 344 -2.24 1.48 -13.03
C SER A 344 -2.48 0.50 -11.89
N LYS A 345 -3.09 0.95 -10.80
CA LYS A 345 -3.58 0.10 -9.71
C LYS A 345 -4.18 -1.20 -10.21
N GLY A 346 -3.84 -2.31 -9.58
CA GLY A 346 -4.30 -3.66 -9.96
C GLY A 346 -3.50 -4.31 -11.09
N THR A 347 -2.42 -3.68 -11.57
CA THR A 347 -1.58 -4.21 -12.66
C THR A 347 -0.12 -4.35 -12.25
N TYR A 348 0.60 -5.27 -12.87
CA TYR A 348 2.04 -5.48 -12.62
C TYR A 348 2.95 -4.67 -13.55
N TRP A 349 2.39 -3.74 -14.34
CA TRP A 349 3.14 -2.73 -15.06
C TRP A 349 3.74 -1.71 -14.08
N GLU A 350 4.79 -0.99 -14.49
CA GLU A 350 5.48 -0.03 -13.62
C GLU A 350 4.50 0.95 -12.93
N GLY A 351 3.48 1.45 -13.65
CA GLY A 351 2.48 2.36 -13.10
C GLY A 351 1.56 1.77 -12.02
N GLY A 352 1.55 0.45 -11.85
CA GLY A 352 0.81 -0.20 -10.77
C GLY A 352 1.64 -0.46 -9.52
N ILE A 353 2.97 -0.60 -9.66
CA ILE A 353 3.85 -1.12 -8.62
C ILE A 353 5.04 -0.23 -8.27
N ARG A 354 5.44 0.72 -9.12
CA ARG A 354 6.48 1.71 -8.81
C ARG A 354 5.83 2.91 -8.13
N ALA A 355 6.13 3.07 -6.85
CA ALA A 355 5.44 4.00 -5.97
C ALA A 355 6.18 5.32 -5.78
N VAL A 356 5.44 6.36 -5.41
CA VAL A 356 5.99 7.55 -4.76
C VAL A 356 6.53 7.13 -3.40
N GLY A 357 7.79 7.49 -3.11
CA GLY A 357 8.40 7.23 -1.82
C GLY A 357 9.61 8.14 -1.58
N PHE A 358 9.80 8.54 -0.33
CA PHE A 358 10.98 9.25 0.13
C PHE A 358 11.22 9.01 1.63
N VAL A 359 12.44 9.28 2.07
CA VAL A 359 12.82 9.30 3.49
C VAL A 359 13.29 10.70 3.84
N HIS A 360 12.75 11.26 4.91
CA HIS A 360 13.19 12.54 5.47
C HIS A 360 13.61 12.36 6.94
N SER A 361 14.82 12.77 7.26
CA SER A 361 15.33 12.69 8.63
C SER A 361 16.52 13.62 8.85
N PRO A 362 16.63 14.26 10.02
CA PRO A 362 17.88 14.87 10.46
C PRO A 362 19.05 13.89 10.57
N LEU A 363 18.78 12.59 10.77
CA LEU A 363 19.76 11.52 10.97
C LEU A 363 20.38 10.98 9.67
N LEU A 364 19.86 11.33 8.49
CA LEU A 364 20.45 10.96 7.20
C LEU A 364 21.86 11.54 7.06
N LYS A 365 22.83 10.73 6.64
CA LYS A 365 24.19 11.18 6.35
C LYS A 365 24.23 12.04 5.08
N ASN A 366 23.57 11.58 3.99
CA ASN A 366 23.47 12.31 2.73
C ASN A 366 22.02 12.75 2.51
N LYS A 367 21.81 14.06 2.46
CA LYS A 367 20.48 14.68 2.26
C LYS A 367 20.38 15.35 0.91
N GLY A 368 19.16 15.59 0.44
CA GLY A 368 18.90 16.24 -0.84
C GLY A 368 19.26 15.34 -2.06
N THR A 369 19.28 14.02 -1.88
CA THR A 369 19.74 13.07 -2.88
C THR A 369 18.60 12.24 -3.48
N VAL A 370 18.94 11.44 -4.49
CA VAL A 370 18.02 10.51 -5.16
C VAL A 370 18.63 9.12 -5.13
N CYS A 371 17.99 8.21 -4.41
CA CYS A 371 18.34 6.79 -4.41
C CYS A 371 17.76 6.11 -5.66
N LYS A 372 18.65 5.61 -6.53
CA LYS A 372 18.30 4.86 -7.74
C LYS A 372 18.43 3.35 -7.58
N GLU A 373 18.84 2.90 -6.41
CA GLU A 373 18.96 1.50 -6.06
C GLU A 373 17.58 0.84 -5.92
N LEU A 374 17.56 -0.50 -6.00
CA LEU A 374 16.32 -1.25 -5.80
C LEU A 374 15.91 -1.21 -4.34
N VAL A 375 14.70 -0.74 -4.08
CA VAL A 375 14.05 -0.70 -2.77
C VAL A 375 12.66 -1.30 -2.89
N HIS A 376 12.26 -2.12 -1.93
CA HIS A 376 10.94 -2.76 -1.90
C HIS A 376 10.26 -2.56 -0.55
N ILE A 377 8.93 -2.55 -0.53
CA ILE A 377 8.16 -2.30 0.72
C ILE A 377 8.46 -3.33 1.82
N THR A 378 8.91 -4.55 1.48
CA THR A 378 9.36 -5.55 2.47
C THR A 378 10.62 -5.14 3.22
N ASP A 379 11.43 -4.24 2.66
CA ASP A 379 12.72 -3.84 3.21
C ASP A 379 12.56 -2.99 4.47
N TRP A 380 11.42 -2.32 4.62
CA TRP A 380 11.15 -1.52 5.81
C TRP A 380 11.11 -2.35 7.10
N TYR A 381 10.69 -3.63 7.03
CA TYR A 381 10.62 -4.48 8.21
C TYR A 381 12.02 -4.68 8.85
N PRO A 382 13.01 -5.27 8.16
CA PRO A 382 14.35 -5.41 8.75
C PRO A 382 15.01 -4.05 9.01
N THR A 383 14.88 -3.08 8.11
CA THR A 383 15.49 -1.75 8.27
C THR A 383 15.04 -1.05 9.56
N LEU A 384 13.72 -1.05 9.83
CA LEU A 384 13.20 -0.39 11.02
C LEU A 384 13.54 -1.16 12.31
N ILE A 385 13.67 -2.48 12.25
CA ILE A 385 14.11 -3.27 13.40
C ILE A 385 15.59 -3.01 13.70
N THR A 386 16.46 -2.96 12.68
CA THR A 386 17.89 -2.62 12.86
C THR A 386 18.06 -1.20 13.41
N LEU A 387 17.32 -0.22 12.86
CA LEU A 387 17.32 1.16 13.38
C LEU A 387 16.83 1.27 14.82
N ALA A 388 15.99 0.36 15.25
CA ALA A 388 15.50 0.24 16.63
C ALA A 388 16.45 -0.56 17.54
N GLU A 389 17.64 -0.94 17.06
CA GLU A 389 18.60 -1.82 17.76
C GLU A 389 17.98 -3.18 18.14
N GLY A 390 16.96 -3.60 17.36
CA GLY A 390 16.28 -4.87 17.54
C GLY A 390 16.96 -6.02 16.81
N GLN A 391 16.56 -7.23 17.16
CA GLN A 391 17.02 -8.45 16.51
C GLN A 391 15.88 -9.15 15.76
N ILE A 392 16.22 -9.77 14.66
CA ILE A 392 15.31 -10.63 13.89
C ILE A 392 15.67 -12.08 14.25
N ASP A 393 14.68 -12.82 14.75
CA ASP A 393 14.89 -14.22 15.13
C ASP A 393 15.36 -15.04 13.93
N GLU A 394 16.34 -15.93 14.12
CA GLU A 394 16.99 -16.72 13.05
C GLU A 394 15.99 -17.61 12.28
N ASP A 395 14.90 -18.01 12.89
CA ASP A 395 13.83 -18.82 12.30
C ASP A 395 12.86 -17.99 11.42
N ILE A 396 12.91 -16.65 11.51
CA ILE A 396 12.09 -15.75 10.67
C ILE A 396 12.74 -15.57 9.31
N GLN A 397 12.25 -16.29 8.32
CA GLN A 397 12.63 -16.04 6.92
C GLN A 397 11.95 -14.78 6.41
N LEU A 398 12.75 -13.74 6.13
CA LEU A 398 12.31 -12.49 5.52
C LEU A 398 12.60 -12.48 4.02
N ASP A 399 11.80 -11.69 3.29
CA ASP A 399 12.04 -11.32 1.89
C ASP A 399 12.59 -9.88 1.76
N GLY A 400 12.61 -9.15 2.88
CA GLY A 400 13.18 -7.81 2.99
C GLY A 400 14.67 -7.83 3.33
N TYR A 401 15.34 -6.74 3.02
CA TYR A 401 16.73 -6.46 3.35
C TYR A 401 16.82 -5.17 4.15
N ASP A 402 17.80 -5.06 5.05
CA ASP A 402 18.14 -3.77 5.62
C ASP A 402 18.76 -2.88 4.53
N ILE A 403 18.18 -1.71 4.35
CA ILE A 403 18.54 -0.75 3.30
C ILE A 403 18.91 0.62 3.86
N TRP A 404 19.12 0.74 5.16
CA TRP A 404 19.39 2.05 5.76
C TRP A 404 20.65 2.71 5.18
N GLU A 405 21.74 1.98 5.08
CA GLU A 405 22.98 2.51 4.50
C GLU A 405 22.81 2.85 3.00
N THR A 406 22.02 2.07 2.27
CA THR A 406 21.69 2.38 0.85
C THR A 406 20.99 3.73 0.74
N ILE A 407 20.06 4.02 1.63
CA ILE A 407 19.27 5.27 1.63
C ILE A 407 20.10 6.42 2.21
N SER A 408 20.72 6.21 3.37
CA SER A 408 21.38 7.27 4.13
C SER A 408 22.76 7.65 3.58
N GLU A 409 23.49 6.69 3.00
CA GLU A 409 24.88 6.86 2.57
C GLU A 409 25.06 6.74 1.05
N GLY A 410 24.04 6.20 0.35
CA GLY A 410 24.10 6.02 -1.09
C GLY A 410 24.91 4.80 -1.54
N ILE A 411 25.17 3.83 -0.64
CA ILE A 411 25.82 2.58 -1.01
C ILE A 411 24.90 1.68 -1.82
N ARG A 412 25.48 0.72 -2.51
CA ARG A 412 24.72 -0.22 -3.33
C ARG A 412 23.73 -1.02 -2.49
N SER A 413 22.50 -1.16 -2.98
CA SER A 413 21.48 -1.99 -2.32
C SER A 413 21.89 -3.47 -2.28
N PRO A 414 21.70 -4.15 -1.15
CA PRO A 414 21.84 -5.61 -1.07
C PRO A 414 20.79 -6.34 -1.91
N ARG A 415 19.70 -5.66 -2.28
CA ARG A 415 18.62 -6.21 -3.08
C ARG A 415 19.00 -6.29 -4.56
N VAL A 416 19.00 -7.49 -5.12
CA VAL A 416 19.30 -7.74 -6.54
C VAL A 416 18.08 -8.15 -7.36
N ASP A 417 17.02 -8.59 -6.69
CA ASP A 417 15.75 -8.96 -7.33
C ASP A 417 14.52 -8.59 -6.48
N ILE A 418 13.38 -8.50 -7.15
CA ILE A 418 12.06 -8.26 -6.54
C ILE A 418 11.08 -9.25 -7.18
N LEU A 419 10.48 -10.11 -6.37
CA LEU A 419 9.29 -10.84 -6.77
C LEU A 419 8.06 -9.96 -6.54
N HIS A 420 7.46 -9.48 -7.63
CA HIS A 420 6.22 -8.72 -7.51
C HIS A 420 5.04 -9.63 -7.16
N ASN A 421 4.88 -10.78 -7.82
CA ASN A 421 3.91 -11.80 -7.40
C ASN A 421 4.03 -13.11 -8.19
N ILE A 422 3.39 -14.15 -7.63
CA ILE A 422 2.96 -15.38 -8.30
C ILE A 422 1.53 -15.66 -7.82
N ASP A 423 0.54 -15.52 -8.73
CA ASP A 423 -0.86 -15.80 -8.42
C ASP A 423 -1.38 -16.99 -9.25
N PRO A 424 -1.41 -18.21 -8.68
CA PRO A 424 -1.82 -19.40 -9.40
C PRO A 424 -3.34 -19.47 -9.66
N ILE A 425 -4.15 -18.68 -8.92
CA ILE A 425 -5.61 -18.66 -9.10
C ILE A 425 -6.00 -17.79 -10.30
N TYR A 426 -5.22 -16.73 -10.57
CA TYR A 426 -5.50 -15.83 -11.68
C TYR A 426 -4.99 -16.41 -13.00
N THR A 427 -5.61 -17.51 -13.46
CA THR A 427 -5.34 -18.14 -14.76
C THR A 427 -6.50 -17.91 -15.71
N LYS A 428 -6.27 -17.27 -16.87
CA LYS A 428 -7.29 -17.14 -17.93
C LYS A 428 -7.39 -18.37 -18.82
N ALA A 429 -6.47 -19.30 -18.75
CA ALA A 429 -6.45 -20.48 -19.60
C ALA A 429 -7.41 -21.55 -19.06
N LYS A 430 -8.63 -21.59 -19.54
CA LYS A 430 -9.56 -22.70 -19.32
C LYS A 430 -9.11 -24.01 -20.02
N ASN A 431 -8.19 -23.97 -20.96
CA ASN A 431 -7.61 -25.14 -21.65
C ASN A 431 -6.09 -25.01 -21.53
N GLY A 432 -5.48 -25.94 -20.83
CA GLY A 432 -4.06 -26.00 -20.49
C GLY A 432 -3.09 -26.06 -21.69
N SER A 433 -3.11 -25.06 -22.52
CA SER A 433 -2.02 -24.76 -23.43
C SER A 433 -0.87 -24.20 -22.56
N LEU A 434 0.02 -25.09 -22.13
CA LEU A 434 1.36 -24.70 -21.72
C LEU A 434 1.92 -23.83 -22.84
N ALA A 435 2.20 -22.56 -22.56
CA ALA A 435 2.80 -21.70 -23.56
C ALA A 435 4.07 -22.37 -24.07
N ALA A 436 4.05 -22.71 -25.34
CA ALA A 436 5.07 -23.47 -26.02
C ALA A 436 6.46 -22.87 -25.76
N GLY A 437 7.41 -23.69 -25.35
CA GLY A 437 8.82 -23.43 -25.53
C GLY A 437 9.70 -23.33 -24.30
N TYR A 438 9.19 -23.16 -23.06
CA TYR A 438 10.10 -22.94 -21.91
C TYR A 438 10.17 -24.09 -20.89
N GLY A 439 9.22 -25.03 -20.86
CA GLY A 439 9.26 -26.31 -20.08
C GLY A 439 9.42 -26.24 -18.55
N ILE A 440 9.77 -25.06 -18.03
CA ILE A 440 10.12 -24.83 -16.62
C ILE A 440 9.10 -23.99 -15.86
N TRP A 441 8.17 -23.32 -16.55
CA TRP A 441 7.18 -22.44 -15.98
C TRP A 441 5.89 -22.43 -16.79
N ASN A 442 4.75 -22.49 -16.11
CA ASN A 442 3.47 -22.28 -16.77
C ASN A 442 3.21 -20.78 -16.95
N THR A 443 3.42 -20.28 -18.16
CA THR A 443 3.27 -18.87 -18.50
C THR A 443 1.83 -18.36 -18.50
N ALA A 444 0.83 -19.22 -18.26
CA ALA A 444 -0.54 -18.79 -18.00
C ALA A 444 -0.73 -18.27 -16.57
N ILE A 445 0.14 -18.64 -15.64
CA ILE A 445 0.14 -18.10 -14.26
C ILE A 445 0.49 -16.62 -14.31
N GLN A 446 -0.35 -15.79 -13.67
CA GLN A 446 -0.04 -14.39 -13.50
C GLN A 446 1.16 -14.25 -12.55
N SER A 447 2.27 -13.75 -13.07
CA SER A 447 3.43 -13.45 -12.26
C SER A 447 4.26 -12.31 -12.82
N ALA A 448 5.05 -11.68 -11.94
CA ALA A 448 5.96 -10.62 -12.31
C ALA A 448 7.21 -10.68 -11.41
N ILE A 449 8.39 -10.50 -12.04
CA ILE A 449 9.68 -10.47 -11.35
C ILE A 449 10.59 -9.44 -11.99
N ARG A 450 11.35 -8.71 -11.18
CA ARG A 450 12.47 -7.90 -11.62
C ARG A 450 13.78 -8.49 -11.08
N VAL A 451 14.80 -8.62 -11.95
CA VAL A 451 16.16 -9.00 -11.57
C VAL A 451 17.10 -7.97 -12.19
N GLN A 452 17.72 -7.15 -11.34
CA GLN A 452 18.56 -6.02 -11.77
C GLN A 452 17.82 -5.11 -12.78
N HIS A 453 18.22 -5.11 -14.05
CA HIS A 453 17.66 -4.28 -15.13
C HIS A 453 16.43 -4.91 -15.79
N TRP A 454 16.24 -6.22 -15.64
CA TRP A 454 15.26 -7.00 -16.40
C TRP A 454 14.00 -7.26 -15.61
N LYS A 455 12.86 -6.95 -16.20
CA LYS A 455 11.55 -7.28 -15.67
C LYS A 455 10.83 -8.25 -16.60
N LEU A 456 10.34 -9.34 -16.03
CA LEU A 456 9.55 -10.35 -16.72
C LEU A 456 8.14 -10.38 -16.15
N LEU A 457 7.15 -10.45 -17.06
CA LEU A 457 5.76 -10.67 -16.70
C LEU A 457 5.25 -11.93 -17.40
N THR A 458 4.42 -12.71 -16.71
CA THR A 458 3.69 -13.85 -17.31
C THR A 458 2.20 -13.80 -16.98
N GLY A 459 1.40 -14.52 -17.76
CA GLY A 459 -0.05 -14.56 -17.61
C GLY A 459 -0.73 -13.28 -18.07
N ASN A 460 -1.55 -12.69 -17.21
CA ASN A 460 -2.23 -11.43 -17.50
C ASN A 460 -1.76 -10.33 -16.54
N PRO A 461 -0.86 -9.43 -16.95
CA PRO A 461 -0.35 -8.38 -16.08
C PRO A 461 -1.37 -7.28 -15.73
N GLY A 462 -2.57 -7.31 -16.33
CA GLY A 462 -3.59 -6.28 -16.20
C GLY A 462 -3.62 -5.30 -17.37
N TYR A 463 -4.44 -4.26 -17.28
CA TYR A 463 -4.57 -3.22 -18.31
C TYR A 463 -3.22 -2.57 -18.60
N SER A 464 -2.91 -2.38 -19.89
CA SER A 464 -1.57 -2.08 -20.36
C SER A 464 -1.37 -0.66 -20.90
N ASP A 465 -2.29 0.24 -20.62
CA ASP A 465 -2.32 1.56 -21.24
C ASP A 465 -1.34 2.54 -20.58
N TRP A 466 -0.81 3.47 -21.39
CA TRP A 466 -0.13 4.66 -20.93
C TRP A 466 -1.16 5.79 -20.88
N VAL A 467 -1.67 6.09 -19.66
CA VAL A 467 -2.72 7.11 -19.48
C VAL A 467 -2.06 8.48 -19.32
N PRO A 468 -2.14 9.38 -20.32
CA PRO A 468 -1.54 10.70 -20.23
C PRO A 468 -2.24 11.56 -19.18
N PRO A 469 -1.59 12.66 -18.73
CA PRO A 469 -2.19 13.59 -17.79
C PRO A 469 -3.52 14.12 -18.32
N GLN A 470 -4.51 14.14 -17.48
CA GLN A 470 -5.89 14.51 -17.85
C GLN A 470 -6.02 15.99 -18.26
N SER A 471 -5.07 16.83 -17.85
CA SER A 471 -4.97 18.22 -18.28
C SER A 471 -4.66 18.41 -19.76
N PHE A 472 -4.03 17.41 -20.40
CA PHE A 472 -3.65 17.45 -21.81
C PHE A 472 -4.60 16.68 -22.74
N SER A 473 -5.54 15.92 -22.20
CA SER A 473 -6.50 15.18 -23.01
C SER A 473 -7.80 15.94 -23.12
N ASN A 474 -8.08 16.52 -24.29
CA ASN A 474 -9.43 16.93 -24.71
C ASN A 474 -10.36 15.71 -24.90
N LEU A 475 -9.90 14.53 -24.49
CA LEU A 475 -10.61 13.27 -24.59
C LEU A 475 -11.45 13.12 -23.32
N GLY A 476 -12.77 13.13 -23.48
CA GLY A 476 -13.72 12.98 -22.38
C GLY A 476 -13.50 11.65 -21.60
N PRO A 477 -13.95 11.59 -20.34
CA PRO A 477 -13.73 10.46 -19.44
C PRO A 477 -14.21 9.10 -19.96
N ASN A 478 -15.11 9.09 -20.94
CA ASN A 478 -15.70 7.86 -21.50
C ASN A 478 -14.81 7.20 -22.57
N ARG A 479 -13.82 7.88 -23.12
CA ARG A 479 -12.98 7.29 -24.17
C ARG A 479 -12.04 6.21 -23.62
N TRP A 480 -11.60 6.34 -22.39
CA TRP A 480 -10.76 5.35 -21.70
C TRP A 480 -11.51 4.06 -21.31
N HIS A 481 -12.84 4.10 -21.23
CA HIS A 481 -13.66 2.90 -20.97
C HIS A 481 -13.91 2.06 -22.25
N ASN A 482 -13.85 2.67 -23.42
CA ASN A 482 -14.21 2.00 -24.68
C ASN A 482 -13.01 1.36 -25.40
N GLU A 483 -11.79 1.86 -25.18
CA GLU A 483 -10.58 1.19 -25.65
C GLU A 483 -10.11 0.16 -24.59
N ARG A 484 -10.97 -0.80 -24.26
CA ARG A 484 -10.51 -2.09 -23.76
C ARG A 484 -9.72 -2.72 -24.89
N ILE A 485 -8.45 -2.39 -24.99
CA ILE A 485 -7.51 -3.27 -25.68
C ILE A 485 -7.50 -4.53 -24.83
N THR A 486 -8.46 -5.37 -25.09
CA THR A 486 -8.41 -6.76 -24.66
C THR A 486 -7.06 -7.26 -25.13
N LEU A 487 -6.17 -7.58 -24.18
CA LEU A 487 -4.97 -8.35 -24.46
C LEU A 487 -5.37 -9.77 -24.92
N SER A 488 -6.27 -9.85 -25.90
CA SER A 488 -6.65 -11.10 -26.58
C SER A 488 -5.59 -11.54 -27.58
N THR A 489 -4.36 -11.02 -27.45
CA THR A 489 -3.25 -11.35 -28.35
C THR A 489 -2.72 -12.76 -28.19
N GLY A 490 -3.26 -13.56 -27.26
CA GLY A 490 -2.70 -14.88 -26.96
C GLY A 490 -1.30 -14.83 -26.30
N LYS A 491 -0.74 -13.63 -26.11
CA LYS A 491 0.57 -13.43 -25.51
C LYS A 491 0.52 -13.64 -24.01
N SER A 492 1.50 -14.35 -23.47
CA SER A 492 1.60 -14.70 -22.05
C SER A 492 2.96 -14.41 -21.44
N ILE A 493 3.87 -13.75 -22.18
CA ILE A 493 5.22 -13.39 -21.71
C ILE A 493 5.59 -12.01 -22.24
N TRP A 494 6.16 -11.15 -21.36
CA TRP A 494 6.77 -9.86 -21.71
C TRP A 494 8.09 -9.72 -20.97
N LEU A 495 9.08 -9.10 -21.63
CA LEU A 495 10.39 -8.81 -21.05
C LEU A 495 10.77 -7.36 -21.34
N PHE A 496 11.19 -6.63 -20.31
CA PHE A 496 11.63 -5.25 -20.44
C PHE A 496 13.00 -5.04 -19.76
N ASN A 497 13.80 -4.13 -20.31
CA ASN A 497 14.96 -3.57 -19.63
C ASN A 497 14.51 -2.25 -18.98
N ILE A 498 14.15 -2.29 -17.71
CA ILE A 498 13.57 -1.12 -17.00
C ILE A 498 14.57 0.03 -16.84
N THR A 499 15.87 -0.24 -16.85
CA THR A 499 16.87 0.83 -16.79
C THR A 499 16.92 1.64 -18.10
N ALA A 500 16.80 0.97 -19.25
CA ALA A 500 16.81 1.61 -20.55
C ALA A 500 15.42 2.07 -21.03
N ASP A 501 14.38 1.33 -20.61
CA ASP A 501 12.97 1.57 -20.94
C ASP A 501 12.10 1.50 -19.68
N PRO A 502 12.14 2.52 -18.81
CA PRO A 502 11.35 2.54 -17.57
C PRO A 502 9.83 2.64 -17.81
N TYR A 503 9.43 2.85 -19.06
CA TYR A 503 8.04 3.03 -19.46
C TYR A 503 7.44 1.78 -20.11
N GLU A 504 8.21 0.69 -20.22
CA GLU A 504 7.76 -0.61 -20.76
C GLU A 504 7.18 -0.51 -22.19
N ARG A 505 7.81 0.29 -23.05
CA ARG A 505 7.36 0.53 -24.43
C ARG A 505 7.82 -0.54 -25.40
N VAL A 506 8.99 -1.15 -25.16
CA VAL A 506 9.62 -2.10 -26.09
C VAL A 506 9.74 -3.48 -25.45
N ASP A 507 8.88 -4.40 -25.86
CA ASP A 507 8.95 -5.78 -25.41
C ASP A 507 10.10 -6.53 -26.08
N LEU A 508 10.99 -7.03 -25.27
CA LEU A 508 12.22 -7.71 -25.66
C LEU A 508 12.16 -9.23 -25.52
N SER A 509 10.98 -9.81 -25.22
CA SER A 509 10.84 -11.24 -24.91
C SER A 509 11.29 -12.15 -26.06
N ASN A 510 11.00 -11.77 -27.32
CA ASN A 510 11.43 -12.51 -28.50
C ASN A 510 12.91 -12.32 -28.83
N ARG A 511 13.48 -11.14 -28.48
CA ARG A 511 14.87 -10.80 -28.79
C ARG A 511 15.87 -11.46 -27.82
N TYR A 512 15.46 -11.68 -26.57
CA TYR A 512 16.34 -12.22 -25.53
C TYR A 512 15.74 -13.46 -24.83
N PRO A 513 15.50 -14.59 -25.56
CA PRO A 513 14.90 -15.80 -24.99
C PRO A 513 15.74 -16.43 -23.88
N GLY A 514 17.06 -16.24 -23.90
CA GLY A 514 17.98 -16.71 -22.85
C GLY A 514 17.72 -15.98 -21.52
N ILE A 515 17.46 -14.66 -21.53
CA ILE A 515 17.12 -13.88 -20.35
C ILE A 515 15.73 -14.30 -19.83
N VAL A 516 14.76 -14.44 -20.72
CA VAL A 516 13.42 -14.98 -20.36
C VAL A 516 13.57 -16.29 -19.59
N LYS A 517 14.35 -17.25 -20.13
CA LYS A 517 14.57 -18.56 -19.50
C LYS A 517 15.23 -18.44 -18.12
N LYS A 518 16.17 -17.48 -17.94
CA LYS A 518 16.83 -17.21 -16.65
C LYS A 518 15.81 -16.71 -15.60
N LEU A 519 14.95 -15.76 -15.97
CA LEU A 519 13.97 -15.19 -15.04
C LEU A 519 12.84 -16.18 -14.73
N LEU A 520 12.41 -17.00 -15.68
CA LEU A 520 11.45 -18.08 -15.44
C LEU A 520 11.98 -19.14 -14.46
N ARG A 521 13.28 -19.45 -14.51
CA ARG A 521 13.93 -20.31 -13.50
C ARG A 521 13.88 -19.66 -12.13
N ARG A 522 14.12 -18.36 -12.03
CA ARG A 522 14.03 -17.62 -10.75
C ARG A 522 12.62 -17.60 -10.19
N LEU A 523 11.59 -17.37 -11.03
CA LEU A 523 10.19 -17.51 -10.64
C LEU A 523 9.88 -18.93 -10.11
N SER A 524 10.38 -19.97 -10.80
CA SER A 524 10.22 -21.36 -10.35
C SER A 524 10.88 -21.63 -9.00
N GLN A 525 12.00 -20.95 -8.68
CA GLN A 525 12.65 -21.05 -7.37
C GLN A 525 11.77 -20.43 -6.29
N PHE A 526 11.26 -19.20 -6.48
CA PHE A 526 10.32 -18.57 -5.54
C PHE A 526 9.05 -19.39 -5.33
N ASN A 527 8.51 -19.99 -6.39
CA ASN A 527 7.29 -20.79 -6.30
C ASN A 527 7.44 -22.04 -5.43
N LYS A 528 8.66 -22.53 -5.21
CA LYS A 528 8.91 -23.69 -4.33
C LYS A 528 8.65 -23.40 -2.86
N THR A 529 8.76 -22.14 -2.44
CA THR A 529 8.54 -21.70 -1.07
C THR A 529 7.15 -21.10 -0.87
N ALA A 530 6.37 -20.96 -1.96
CA ALA A 530 5.03 -20.40 -1.88
C ALA A 530 4.06 -21.26 -1.06
N VAL A 531 3.34 -20.62 -0.15
CA VAL A 531 2.26 -21.27 0.59
C VAL A 531 0.94 -21.22 -0.19
N PRO A 532 -0.03 -22.11 0.10
CA PRO A 532 -1.33 -22.09 -0.54
C PRO A 532 -2.04 -20.75 -0.42
N VAL A 533 -2.73 -20.33 -1.49
CA VAL A 533 -3.50 -19.09 -1.52
C VAL A 533 -4.64 -19.13 -0.52
N ARG A 534 -4.73 -18.10 0.31
CA ARG A 534 -5.82 -17.89 1.28
C ARG A 534 -6.86 -16.93 0.69
N TYR A 535 -7.85 -17.47 0.01
CA TYR A 535 -8.95 -16.68 -0.56
C TYR A 535 -10.28 -17.40 -0.35
N PRO A 536 -10.76 -17.46 0.91
CA PRO A 536 -12.01 -18.15 1.24
C PRO A 536 -13.22 -17.41 0.64
N PRO A 537 -14.35 -18.10 0.45
CA PRO A 537 -15.61 -17.49 0.03
C PRO A 537 -16.13 -16.52 1.09
N LYS A 538 -17.12 -15.72 0.71
CA LYS A 538 -17.85 -14.81 1.60
C LYS A 538 -18.55 -15.58 2.74
N ASP A 539 -18.50 -15.04 3.94
CA ASP A 539 -19.18 -15.54 5.12
C ASP A 539 -20.40 -14.67 5.43
N PRO A 540 -21.63 -15.20 5.37
CA PRO A 540 -22.84 -14.42 5.67
C PRO A 540 -22.90 -13.83 7.09
N ARG A 541 -22.18 -14.42 8.06
CA ARG A 541 -22.09 -13.93 9.45
C ARG A 541 -21.41 -12.58 9.57
N SER A 542 -20.65 -12.19 8.54
CA SER A 542 -19.98 -10.89 8.46
C SER A 542 -20.95 -9.69 8.31
N ASN A 543 -22.25 -9.94 8.08
CA ASN A 543 -23.22 -8.87 7.85
C ASN A 543 -23.27 -7.91 9.05
N PRO A 544 -23.00 -6.61 8.87
CA PRO A 544 -23.00 -5.63 9.96
C PRO A 544 -24.30 -5.59 10.76
N ARG A 545 -25.45 -5.87 10.13
CA ARG A 545 -26.75 -5.95 10.82
C ARG A 545 -26.77 -7.00 11.94
N LEU A 546 -25.96 -8.05 11.84
CA LEU A 546 -25.81 -9.08 12.87
C LEU A 546 -24.78 -8.69 13.95
N ASN A 547 -24.03 -7.61 13.73
CA ASN A 547 -22.93 -7.14 14.56
C ASN A 547 -23.17 -5.69 15.05
N GLY A 548 -24.40 -5.32 15.37
CA GLY A 548 -24.71 -3.98 15.91
C GLY A 548 -24.55 -2.83 14.90
N GLY A 549 -24.62 -3.10 13.60
CA GLY A 549 -24.48 -2.09 12.55
C GLY A 549 -23.04 -1.75 12.17
N VAL A 550 -22.04 -2.46 12.72
CA VAL A 550 -20.61 -2.20 12.49
C VAL A 550 -19.94 -3.34 11.72
N TRP A 551 -18.91 -3.01 10.95
CA TRP A 551 -17.95 -3.98 10.41
C TRP A 551 -16.96 -4.36 11.52
N GLY A 552 -17.11 -5.52 12.14
CA GLY A 552 -16.29 -5.96 13.25
C GLY A 552 -16.12 -7.48 13.30
N PRO A 553 -15.35 -8.02 14.25
CA PRO A 553 -15.14 -9.46 14.38
C PRO A 553 -16.44 -10.22 14.57
N TRP A 554 -16.70 -11.18 13.68
CA TRP A 554 -17.93 -12.01 13.73
C TRP A 554 -17.66 -13.49 14.04
N TYR A 555 -16.41 -13.95 13.90
CA TYR A 555 -16.04 -15.32 14.15
C TYR A 555 -15.79 -15.53 15.65
N LYS A 556 -16.58 -16.39 16.26
CA LYS A 556 -16.38 -16.89 17.65
C LYS A 556 -15.92 -18.33 17.56
N GLU A 557 -14.83 -18.68 18.21
CA GLU A 557 -14.45 -20.10 18.37
C GLU A 557 -15.54 -20.78 19.21
N ASP A 558 -16.16 -21.81 18.64
CA ASP A 558 -17.04 -22.68 19.41
C ASP A 558 -16.20 -23.37 20.48
N ASN A 559 -16.43 -23.05 21.74
CA ASN A 559 -15.77 -23.70 22.92
C ASN A 559 -15.98 -25.22 22.99
N LYS A 560 -16.73 -25.80 22.04
CA LYS A 560 -17.05 -27.24 22.00
C LYS A 560 -15.96 -28.11 21.37
N THR A 561 -14.90 -27.56 20.78
CA THR A 561 -13.86 -28.36 20.09
C THR A 561 -12.52 -28.46 20.81
N LYS A 562 -12.40 -27.93 22.05
CA LYS A 562 -11.23 -28.25 22.88
C LYS A 562 -11.38 -29.64 23.52
N LYS A 563 -11.44 -30.70 22.70
CA LYS A 563 -10.99 -32.01 23.21
C LYS A 563 -9.46 -31.91 23.31
N PRO A 564 -8.87 -32.14 24.49
CA PRO A 564 -7.42 -32.19 24.63
C PRO A 564 -6.91 -33.27 23.69
N ILE A 565 -6.02 -32.91 22.76
CA ILE A 565 -5.24 -33.86 21.98
C ILE A 565 -4.41 -34.60 23.04
N LYS A 566 -4.89 -35.80 23.45
CA LYS A 566 -4.07 -36.73 24.22
C LYS A 566 -2.92 -37.13 23.31
N ASN A 567 -1.76 -36.55 23.55
CA ASN A 567 -0.51 -37.00 22.95
C ASN A 567 -0.30 -38.47 23.38
N LYS A 568 -0.71 -39.40 22.51
CA LYS A 568 -0.26 -40.77 22.57
C LYS A 568 1.21 -40.77 22.20
N VAL A 569 2.05 -40.65 23.20
CA VAL A 569 3.47 -41.01 23.06
C VAL A 569 3.51 -42.50 22.77
N GLU A 570 3.59 -42.90 21.52
CA GLU A 570 3.91 -44.26 21.12
C GLU A 570 5.37 -44.55 21.54
N LYS A 571 5.54 -45.28 22.63
CA LYS A 571 6.82 -45.87 23.01
C LYS A 571 7.23 -46.86 21.90
N LYS A 572 8.15 -46.44 21.03
CA LYS A 572 8.81 -47.36 20.09
C LYS A 572 9.55 -48.43 20.87
N LYS A 573 9.09 -49.68 20.73
CA LYS A 573 9.84 -50.87 21.22
C LYS A 573 11.12 -51.01 20.40
N PRO A 574 12.24 -51.47 21.00
CA PRO A 574 13.50 -51.62 20.28
C PRO A 574 13.41 -52.75 19.24
N ILE A 575 13.90 -52.45 18.04
CA ILE A 575 14.00 -53.38 16.92
C ILE A 575 15.10 -54.39 17.25
N LYS A 576 14.72 -55.67 17.45
CA LYS A 576 15.66 -56.79 17.48
C LYS A 576 16.02 -57.17 16.05
N ASN A 577 17.29 -57.01 15.70
CA ASN A 577 17.85 -57.52 14.46
C ASN A 577 17.75 -59.05 14.40
N LYS A 578 16.95 -59.58 13.45
CA LYS A 578 17.03 -60.98 13.05
C LYS A 578 17.55 -61.02 11.61
N VAL A 579 18.72 -61.61 11.49
CA VAL A 579 19.31 -61.96 10.22
C VAL A 579 18.55 -63.17 9.67
N GLU A 580 17.88 -63.03 8.52
CA GLU A 580 17.32 -64.18 7.78
C GLU A 580 17.97 -64.29 6.41
N LYS A 581 18.38 -65.55 6.13
CA LYS A 581 19.10 -66.04 4.97
C LYS A 581 18.21 -65.97 3.72
N LYS A 582 18.81 -65.51 2.61
CA LYS A 582 18.22 -65.49 1.26
C LYS A 582 17.94 -66.91 0.75
N LYS A 583 16.72 -67.15 0.19
CA LYS A 583 16.42 -68.22 -0.75
C LYS A 583 15.90 -67.62 -2.05
N PRO A 584 16.14 -68.29 -3.22
CA PRO A 584 16.09 -67.67 -4.54
C PRO A 584 14.67 -67.59 -5.12
N ILE A 585 14.49 -66.53 -5.94
CA ILE A 585 13.26 -66.21 -6.71
C ILE A 585 13.19 -67.13 -7.91
N LYS A 586 12.10 -67.92 -8.04
CA LYS A 586 11.70 -68.52 -9.33
C LYS A 586 10.24 -68.16 -9.63
N ASN A 587 10.08 -67.50 -10.80
CA ASN A 587 8.94 -67.49 -11.72
C ASN A 587 7.51 -67.16 -11.25
N LYS A 588 7.07 -65.94 -11.55
CA LYS A 588 5.67 -65.56 -11.74
C LYS A 588 5.52 -64.56 -12.92
N ILE A 589 5.82 -65.02 -14.14
CA ILE A 589 5.62 -64.23 -15.36
C ILE A 589 4.51 -64.84 -16.27
N GLU A 590 3.71 -65.77 -15.85
CA GLU A 590 2.74 -66.40 -16.74
C GLU A 590 1.24 -66.10 -16.53
N LYS A 591 0.84 -65.21 -15.65
CA LYS A 591 -0.60 -64.93 -15.40
C LYS A 591 -1.11 -63.55 -15.86
N LYS A 592 -0.33 -62.73 -16.56
CA LYS A 592 -0.80 -61.44 -17.09
C LYS A 592 -1.15 -61.41 -18.61
N LYS A 593 -0.94 -62.50 -19.35
CA LYS A 593 -1.25 -62.56 -20.82
C LYS A 593 -2.63 -63.10 -21.19
N LYS A 594 -3.50 -63.49 -20.24
CA LYS A 594 -4.84 -64.01 -20.56
C LYS A 594 -6.01 -63.02 -20.32
N LYS A 595 -5.78 -61.83 -19.74
CA LYS A 595 -6.87 -60.84 -19.53
C LYS A 595 -6.96 -59.73 -20.56
N SER A 596 -6.04 -59.63 -21.52
CA SER A 596 -6.06 -58.58 -22.58
C SER A 596 -6.71 -59.03 -23.90
N LYS A 597 -7.02 -60.36 -24.08
CA LYS A 597 -7.67 -60.85 -25.31
C LYS A 597 -9.21 -60.93 -25.28
N ILE A 598 -9.84 -60.68 -24.14
CA ILE A 598 -11.33 -60.72 -24.03
C ILE A 598 -11.98 -59.33 -24.19
N LYS A 599 -11.22 -58.21 -24.08
CA LYS A 599 -11.76 -56.85 -24.27
C LYS A 599 -11.74 -56.33 -25.71
N LYS A 600 -11.09 -57.05 -26.66
CA LYS A 600 -11.04 -56.64 -28.10
C LYS A 600 -12.11 -57.28 -28.98
N LYS A 601 -12.99 -58.16 -28.48
CA LYS A 601 -14.06 -58.82 -29.26
C LYS A 601 -15.48 -58.29 -29.00
N LYS A 602 -15.66 -57.21 -28.22
CA LYS A 602 -16.99 -56.62 -27.96
C LYS A 602 -17.19 -55.20 -28.54
N GLN A 603 -16.26 -54.72 -29.37
CA GLN A 603 -16.37 -53.39 -30.01
C GLN A 603 -16.46 -53.40 -31.54
N GLN A 604 -16.76 -54.57 -32.15
CA GLN A 604 -16.92 -54.67 -33.58
C GLN A 604 -18.32 -55.20 -34.06
N LYS A 605 -19.35 -54.84 -33.25
CA LYS A 605 -20.73 -55.10 -33.72
C LYS A 605 -21.65 -53.97 -33.25
N ALA A 606 -21.56 -52.81 -33.87
CA ALA A 606 -22.64 -51.81 -33.96
C ALA A 606 -22.12 -50.67 -34.86
N GLY A 607 -22.44 -50.76 -36.09
CA GLY A 607 -22.21 -49.69 -37.06
C GLY A 607 -22.60 -50.11 -38.41
N SER A 608 -23.78 -49.73 -38.85
CA SER A 608 -24.06 -49.45 -40.27
C SER A 608 -25.51 -49.02 -40.45
N LEU A 609 -25.64 -47.97 -41.23
CA LEU A 609 -26.74 -47.50 -42.07
C LEU A 609 -27.60 -46.35 -41.58
N PRO A 610 -28.13 -45.52 -42.50
CA PRO A 610 -27.52 -44.88 -43.68
C PRO A 610 -27.84 -43.38 -43.79
N SER A 611 -27.16 -42.75 -44.73
CA SER A 611 -27.37 -41.38 -45.22
C SER A 611 -28.73 -41.15 -45.90
N CYS A 612 -29.29 -39.97 -45.76
CA CYS A 612 -30.16 -39.37 -46.76
C CYS A 612 -29.88 -37.88 -46.95
N HIS A 613 -29.78 -37.51 -48.18
CA HIS A 613 -29.57 -36.22 -48.80
C HIS A 613 -30.80 -35.29 -48.74
N SER A 614 -30.51 -34.07 -49.06
CA SER A 614 -31.30 -32.98 -49.64
C SER A 614 -31.66 -31.87 -48.61
N GLY A 615 -31.57 -30.62 -48.90
CA GLY A 615 -31.29 -29.84 -50.07
C GLY A 615 -31.66 -28.41 -49.76
N THR A 616 -30.82 -27.52 -50.21
CA THR A 616 -31.02 -26.17 -50.74
C THR A 616 -32.10 -25.20 -50.22
N THR A 617 -31.62 -23.94 -50.21
CA THR A 617 -32.24 -22.60 -50.43
C THR A 617 -32.70 -21.91 -49.17
N GLY A 618 -32.19 -20.72 -48.82
CA GLY A 618 -32.16 -19.48 -49.54
C GLY A 618 -32.98 -18.46 -48.75
N GLY A 619 -32.39 -17.35 -48.40
CA GLY A 619 -33.07 -16.22 -47.78
C GLY A 619 -32.11 -15.43 -46.90
#